data_6d9ac9daaeb8d0439bf29f1e3a0f89fb
#
_entry.id   6d9ac9daaeb8d0439bf29f1e3a0f89fb
#
_cell.length_a   1.000
_cell.length_b   1.000
_cell.length_c   1.000
_cell.angle_alpha   90.00
_cell.angle_beta   90.00
_cell.angle_gamma   90.00
#
_symmetry.space_group_name_H-M   'P 1'
#
loop_
_entity.id
_entity.type
_entity.pdbx_description
1 polymer ?
#
loop_
_entity_poly.entity_id
_entity_poly.type
_entity_poly.pdbx_seq_one_letter_code
_entity_poly.pdbx_strand_id
1 'polypeptide(L)'
;QSPEVVKRVRRLQTSAFEIDLPDNSVDSVFCMRLLHHIGDASHRMALLREFHRVSRDSVIVSLWVDGNFKAWKRKRLERQRGTSPVQEGYQNRFVLPAVTVEAECRKAGFTVQEHLDFIPLYAMWRVYVLRKR
;
A
#
# COMPACT_ATOMS: atom_id res chain seq x y z
N GLN A 1 17.29 -20.95 1.74
CA GLN A 1 15.96 -21.33 2.27
C GLN A 1 15.91 -22.84 2.42
N SER A 2 15.36 -23.31 3.53
CA SER A 2 15.24 -24.74 3.76
C SER A 2 14.22 -25.36 2.81
N PRO A 3 14.43 -26.62 2.33
CA PRO A 3 13.48 -27.31 1.45
C PRO A 3 12.08 -27.43 2.05
N GLU A 4 11.96 -27.50 3.35
CA GLU A 4 10.66 -27.58 4.06
C GLU A 4 9.86 -26.29 3.94
N VAL A 5 10.53 -25.12 4.00
CA VAL A 5 9.87 -23.81 3.82
C VAL A 5 9.36 -23.67 2.39
N VAL A 6 10.16 -24.08 1.41
CA VAL A 6 9.79 -24.04 -0.02
C VAL A 6 8.56 -24.90 -0.30
N LYS A 7 8.45 -26.07 0.32
CA LYS A 7 7.28 -26.96 0.19
C LYS A 7 5.99 -26.37 0.71
N ARG A 8 6.07 -25.44 1.68
CA ARG A 8 4.90 -24.76 2.28
C ARG A 8 4.44 -23.55 1.47
N VAL A 9 5.25 -23.10 0.50
CA VAL A 9 4.95 -21.94 -0.32
C VAL A 9 4.21 -22.36 -1.58
N ARG A 10 2.98 -21.88 -1.73
CA ARG A 10 2.22 -22.02 -2.97
C ARG A 10 2.41 -20.75 -3.79
N ARG A 11 2.86 -20.90 -5.01
CA ARG A 11 3.00 -19.79 -5.97
C ARG A 11 1.72 -19.67 -6.80
N LEU A 12 1.24 -18.45 -6.92
CA LEU A 12 0.06 -18.14 -7.71
C LEU A 12 0.37 -16.91 -8.57
N GLN A 13 0.22 -17.04 -9.87
CA GLN A 13 0.30 -15.90 -10.78
C GLN A 13 -1.10 -15.34 -10.99
N THR A 14 -1.34 -14.12 -10.50
CA THR A 14 -2.64 -13.49 -10.56
C THR A 14 -2.50 -11.96 -10.55
N SER A 15 -3.56 -11.26 -10.94
CA SER A 15 -3.63 -9.80 -10.79
C SER A 15 -3.97 -9.44 -9.36
N ALA A 16 -3.33 -8.39 -8.82
CA ALA A 16 -3.69 -7.85 -7.50
C ALA A 16 -5.08 -7.18 -7.49
N PHE A 17 -5.61 -6.84 -8.67
CA PHE A 17 -6.96 -6.29 -8.82
C PHE A 17 -8.04 -7.37 -8.95
N GLU A 18 -7.64 -8.58 -9.22
CA GLU A 18 -8.52 -9.74 -9.36
C GLU A 18 -7.74 -10.99 -8.98
N ILE A 19 -7.70 -11.25 -7.67
CA ILE A 19 -6.92 -12.35 -7.12
C ILE A 19 -7.68 -13.66 -7.32
N ASP A 20 -7.05 -14.63 -7.94
CA ASP A 20 -7.65 -15.94 -8.20
C ASP A 20 -7.64 -16.82 -6.94
N LEU A 21 -8.34 -16.34 -5.93
CA LEU A 21 -8.57 -17.02 -4.67
C LEU A 21 -10.02 -16.76 -4.22
N PRO A 22 -10.64 -17.73 -3.54
CA PRO A 22 -11.98 -17.53 -2.97
C PRO A 22 -12.02 -16.45 -1.90
N ASP A 23 -13.22 -15.98 -1.57
CA ASP A 23 -13.43 -15.08 -0.45
C ASP A 23 -12.95 -15.73 0.86
N ASN A 24 -12.35 -14.91 1.73
CA ASN A 24 -11.90 -15.36 3.06
C ASN A 24 -11.01 -16.62 3.00
N SER A 25 -10.14 -16.71 2.00
CA SER A 25 -9.29 -17.89 1.78
C SER A 25 -7.93 -17.83 2.47
N VAL A 26 -7.51 -16.64 2.90
CA VAL A 26 -6.24 -16.43 3.60
C VAL A 26 -6.47 -15.67 4.91
N ASP A 27 -5.66 -15.94 5.91
CA ASP A 27 -5.79 -15.27 7.21
C ASP A 27 -5.40 -13.81 7.12
N SER A 28 -4.28 -13.53 6.45
CA SER A 28 -3.74 -12.18 6.30
C SER A 28 -3.14 -11.97 4.93
N VAL A 29 -3.14 -10.72 4.48
CA VAL A 29 -2.49 -10.29 3.25
C VAL A 29 -1.36 -9.33 3.60
N PHE A 30 -0.19 -9.58 3.04
CA PHE A 30 0.95 -8.66 3.13
C PHE A 30 1.21 -8.06 1.75
N CYS A 31 0.99 -6.75 1.63
CA CYS A 31 1.24 -6.01 0.40
C CYS A 31 2.27 -4.93 0.66
N MET A 32 3.52 -5.28 0.43
CA MET A 32 4.65 -4.41 0.69
C MET A 32 5.17 -3.78 -0.60
N ARG A 33 5.39 -2.47 -0.59
CA ARG A 33 6.03 -1.72 -1.67
C ARG A 33 5.27 -1.71 -3.01
N LEU A 34 3.95 -1.86 -2.97
CA LEU A 34 3.11 -1.81 -4.18
C LEU A 34 2.27 -0.54 -4.25
N LEU A 35 1.56 -0.21 -3.19
CA LEU A 35 0.57 0.88 -3.21
C LEU A 35 1.14 2.25 -3.57
N HIS A 36 2.40 2.51 -3.24
CA HIS A 36 3.03 3.78 -3.59
C HIS A 36 3.32 3.95 -5.10
N HIS A 37 3.14 2.89 -5.88
CA HIS A 37 3.21 2.96 -7.34
C HIS A 37 1.84 3.24 -7.99
N ILE A 38 0.77 3.23 -7.23
CA ILE A 38 -0.59 3.39 -7.72
C ILE A 38 -1.10 4.78 -7.37
N GLY A 39 -1.08 5.67 -8.35
CA GLY A 39 -1.50 7.06 -8.18
C GLY A 39 -3.01 7.28 -8.26
N ASP A 40 -3.73 6.40 -8.95
CA ASP A 40 -5.17 6.51 -9.13
C ASP A 40 -5.92 5.96 -7.91
N ALA A 41 -6.77 6.81 -7.31
CA ALA A 41 -7.55 6.43 -6.13
C ALA A 41 -8.51 5.27 -6.41
N SER A 42 -9.11 5.22 -7.60
CA SER A 42 -10.02 4.13 -7.97
C SER A 42 -9.29 2.78 -8.05
N HIS A 43 -8.07 2.78 -8.54
CA HIS A 43 -7.22 1.59 -8.60
C HIS A 43 -6.80 1.14 -7.19
N ARG A 44 -6.41 2.07 -6.33
CA ARG A 44 -6.10 1.74 -4.92
C ARG A 44 -7.31 1.13 -4.21
N MET A 45 -8.49 1.70 -4.45
CA MET A 45 -9.72 1.18 -3.86
C MET A 45 -10.06 -0.22 -4.36
N ALA A 46 -9.90 -0.48 -5.65
CA ALA A 46 -10.10 -1.81 -6.22
C ALA A 46 -9.18 -2.84 -5.59
N LEU A 47 -7.91 -2.48 -5.41
CA LEU A 47 -6.91 -3.34 -4.80
C LEU A 47 -7.21 -3.61 -3.31
N LEU A 48 -7.56 -2.57 -2.55
CA LEU A 48 -7.92 -2.72 -1.14
C LEU A 48 -9.18 -3.58 -0.94
N ARG A 49 -10.18 -3.42 -1.82
CA ARG A 49 -11.39 -4.24 -1.79
C ARG A 49 -11.08 -5.71 -2.09
N GLU A 50 -10.17 -5.96 -3.00
CA GLU A 50 -9.74 -7.33 -3.32
C GLU A 50 -8.99 -7.96 -2.14
N PHE A 51 -8.13 -7.21 -1.48
CA PHE A 51 -7.49 -7.66 -0.24
C PHE A 51 -8.51 -7.93 0.87
N HIS A 52 -9.53 -7.08 0.97
CA HIS A 52 -10.61 -7.29 1.92
C HIS A 52 -11.38 -8.58 1.62
N ARG A 53 -11.65 -8.85 0.35
CA ARG A 53 -12.38 -10.04 -0.08
C ARG A 53 -11.66 -11.32 0.29
N VAL A 54 -10.37 -11.43 -0.05
CA VAL A 54 -9.61 -12.68 0.13
C VAL A 54 -9.11 -12.91 1.55
N SER A 55 -8.95 -11.87 2.36
CA SER A 55 -8.48 -11.99 3.74
C SER A 55 -9.62 -12.31 4.71
N ARG A 56 -9.30 -13.08 5.74
CA ARG A 56 -10.23 -13.37 6.85
C ARG A 56 -10.15 -12.33 7.95
N ASP A 57 -8.97 -11.83 8.25
CA ASP A 57 -8.70 -11.07 9.47
C ASP A 57 -8.00 -9.74 9.20
N SER A 58 -6.82 -9.75 8.60
CA SER A 58 -5.98 -8.57 8.53
C SER A 58 -5.29 -8.39 7.18
N VAL A 59 -4.94 -7.14 6.92
CA VAL A 59 -4.12 -6.76 5.77
C VAL A 59 -3.04 -5.81 6.25
N ILE A 60 -1.80 -6.07 5.86
CA ILE A 60 -0.66 -5.24 6.19
C ILE A 60 -0.12 -4.65 4.89
N VAL A 61 -0.15 -3.34 4.79
CA VAL A 61 0.27 -2.62 3.58
C VAL A 61 1.34 -1.60 3.91
N SER A 62 2.28 -1.41 2.99
CA SER A 62 3.23 -0.31 3.07
C SER A 62 3.06 0.64 1.91
N LEU A 63 3.22 1.91 2.20
CA LEU A 63 3.16 2.97 1.20
C LEU A 63 3.92 4.20 1.68
N TRP A 64 3.96 5.21 0.84
CA TRP A 64 4.57 6.48 1.18
C TRP A 64 3.51 7.47 1.63
N VAL A 65 3.73 8.04 2.81
CA VAL A 65 2.83 9.05 3.37
C VAL A 65 3.54 10.38 3.55
N ASP A 66 2.74 11.43 3.51
CA ASP A 66 3.17 12.80 3.75
C ASP A 66 3.36 13.07 5.24
N GLY A 67 4.08 14.15 5.57
CA GLY A 67 4.28 14.62 6.93
C GLY A 67 5.63 14.26 7.57
N ASN A 68 6.57 13.74 6.79
CA ASN A 68 7.94 13.48 7.25
C ASN A 68 8.97 14.26 6.42
N PHE A 69 10.22 14.27 6.87
CA PHE A 69 11.29 15.06 6.26
C PHE A 69 11.57 14.68 4.80
N LYS A 70 11.59 13.41 4.45
CA LYS A 70 11.84 12.98 3.07
C LYS A 70 10.71 13.35 2.13
N ALA A 71 9.47 13.25 2.59
CA ALA A 71 8.31 13.68 1.82
C ALA A 71 8.35 15.19 1.58
N TRP A 72 8.67 15.96 2.62
CA TRP A 72 8.83 17.42 2.51
C TRP A 72 9.94 17.80 1.54
N LYS A 73 11.13 17.18 1.65
CA LYS A 73 12.26 17.41 0.75
C LYS A 73 11.90 17.11 -0.71
N ARG A 74 11.22 15.99 -0.93
CA ARG A 74 10.76 15.61 -2.27
C ARG A 74 9.79 16.61 -2.86
N LYS A 75 8.79 17.03 -2.11
CA LYS A 75 7.83 18.06 -2.53
C LYS A 75 8.52 19.39 -2.86
N ARG A 76 9.50 19.79 -2.05
CA ARG A 76 10.29 21.00 -2.29
C ARG A 76 11.07 20.92 -3.61
N LEU A 77 11.70 19.78 -3.87
CA LEU A 77 12.44 19.54 -5.12
C LEU A 77 11.52 19.54 -6.34
N GLU A 78 10.35 18.95 -6.22
CA GLU A 78 9.33 18.93 -7.27
C GLU A 78 8.84 20.36 -7.61
N ARG A 79 8.65 21.20 -6.58
CA ARG A 79 8.29 22.62 -6.78
C ARG A 79 9.40 23.42 -7.47
N GLN A 80 10.67 23.17 -7.16
CA GLN A 80 11.82 23.84 -7.74
C GLN A 80 12.06 23.46 -9.20
N ARG A 81 11.73 22.22 -9.55
CA ARG A 81 11.91 21.70 -10.92
C ARG A 81 10.80 22.14 -11.89
N GLY A 82 9.76 22.78 -11.38
CA GLY A 82 8.57 23.07 -12.17
C GLY A 82 7.87 21.77 -12.59
N THR A 83 6.61 21.63 -12.29
CA THR A 83 5.82 20.46 -12.67
C THR A 83 5.65 20.42 -14.18
N SER A 84 6.60 19.86 -14.89
CA SER A 84 6.43 19.54 -16.30
C SER A 84 5.66 18.22 -16.41
N PRO A 85 4.50 18.18 -17.11
CA PRO A 85 3.74 16.94 -17.29
C PRO A 85 4.51 15.84 -18.03
N VAL A 86 5.62 16.18 -18.64
CA VAL A 86 6.49 15.23 -19.37
C VAL A 86 7.25 14.28 -18.43
N GLN A 87 7.21 14.52 -17.14
CA GLN A 87 7.91 13.68 -16.15
C GLN A 87 7.06 12.55 -15.60
N GLU A 88 5.86 12.33 -16.07
CA GLU A 88 5.00 11.23 -15.66
C GLU A 88 5.65 9.85 -15.80
N GLY A 89 6.53 9.68 -16.79
CA GLY A 89 7.27 8.42 -17.00
C GLY A 89 8.33 8.10 -15.92
N TYR A 90 8.73 9.08 -15.12
CA TYR A 90 9.73 8.91 -14.07
C TYR A 90 9.13 8.90 -12.66
N GLN A 91 7.88 9.28 -12.50
CA GLN A 91 7.19 9.33 -11.22
C GLN A 91 6.24 8.16 -11.05
N ASN A 92 6.81 6.95 -10.95
CA ASN A 92 6.03 5.76 -10.60
C ASN A 92 5.82 5.61 -9.09
N ARG A 93 6.00 6.69 -8.33
CA ARG A 93 5.94 6.64 -6.88
C ARG A 93 5.19 7.84 -6.34
N PHE A 94 4.14 7.60 -5.61
CA PHE A 94 3.23 8.62 -5.11
C PHE A 94 3.29 8.73 -3.60
N VAL A 95 3.40 9.97 -3.11
CA VAL A 95 3.30 10.30 -1.69
C VAL A 95 1.87 10.78 -1.43
N LEU A 96 1.19 10.13 -0.50
CA LEU A 96 -0.21 10.42 -0.20
C LEU A 96 -0.34 11.02 1.21
N PRO A 97 -1.31 11.94 1.44
CA PRO A 97 -1.65 12.35 2.78
C PRO A 97 -2.15 11.15 3.60
N ALA A 98 -1.71 11.02 4.85
CA ALA A 98 -2.13 9.95 5.74
C ALA A 98 -3.67 9.91 5.89
N VAL A 99 -4.30 11.06 5.99
CA VAL A 99 -5.77 11.19 6.07
C VAL A 99 -6.46 10.53 4.87
N THR A 100 -5.94 10.74 3.67
CA THR A 100 -6.48 10.15 2.43
C THR A 100 -6.36 8.63 2.46
N VAL A 101 -5.19 8.11 2.80
CA VAL A 101 -4.94 6.67 2.87
C VAL A 101 -5.85 6.00 3.89
N GLU A 102 -5.94 6.58 5.08
CA GLU A 102 -6.78 6.04 6.16
C GLU A 102 -8.27 6.07 5.79
N ALA A 103 -8.72 7.13 5.11
CA ALA A 103 -10.09 7.23 4.61
C ALA A 103 -10.38 6.15 3.56
N GLU A 104 -9.45 5.91 2.64
CA GLU A 104 -9.56 4.86 1.63
C GLU A 104 -9.64 3.46 2.29
N CYS A 105 -8.81 3.21 3.29
CA CYS A 105 -8.83 1.93 4.02
C CYS A 105 -10.19 1.72 4.72
N ARG A 106 -10.71 2.73 5.39
CA ARG A 106 -12.01 2.65 6.05
C ARG A 106 -13.15 2.43 5.04
N LYS A 107 -13.10 3.12 3.92
CA LYS A 107 -14.08 2.99 2.84
C LYS A 107 -14.05 1.60 2.20
N ALA A 108 -12.89 0.96 2.16
CA ALA A 108 -12.74 -0.42 1.67
C ALA A 108 -13.24 -1.48 2.67
N GLY A 109 -13.61 -1.09 3.89
CA GLY A 109 -14.14 -1.98 4.91
C GLY A 109 -13.14 -2.38 6.00
N PHE A 110 -12.06 -1.63 6.14
CA PHE A 110 -11.05 -1.88 7.17
C PHE A 110 -11.14 -0.89 8.33
N THR A 111 -10.71 -1.36 9.50
CA THR A 111 -10.30 -0.51 10.62
C THR A 111 -8.79 -0.39 10.61
N VAL A 112 -8.27 0.83 10.68
CA VAL A 112 -6.84 1.06 10.84
C VAL A 112 -6.49 0.78 12.29
N GLN A 113 -5.87 -0.37 12.55
CA GLN A 113 -5.51 -0.78 13.90
C GLN A 113 -4.26 -0.08 14.39
N GLU A 114 -3.25 0.00 13.55
CA GLU A 114 -1.95 0.55 13.90
C GLU A 114 -1.22 1.01 12.66
N HIS A 115 -0.27 1.91 12.83
CA HIS A 115 0.70 2.25 11.81
C HIS A 115 2.10 2.30 12.41
N LEU A 116 3.09 1.94 11.60
CA LEU A 116 4.50 1.93 11.96
C LEU A 116 5.27 2.75 10.94
N ASP A 117 5.99 3.74 11.41
CA ASP A 117 6.85 4.57 10.57
C ASP A 117 8.27 4.03 10.57
N PHE A 118 8.82 3.87 9.38
CA PHE A 118 10.25 3.57 9.24
C PHE A 118 11.04 4.86 9.48
N ILE A 119 11.79 4.91 10.56
CA ILE A 119 12.47 6.12 11.05
C ILE A 119 11.46 7.28 11.18
N PRO A 120 10.72 7.38 12.29
CA PRO A 120 9.67 8.38 12.48
C PRO A 120 10.15 9.80 12.16
N LEU A 121 9.31 10.56 11.45
CA LEU A 121 9.54 11.93 11.00
C LEU A 121 10.63 12.11 9.92
N TYR A 122 11.36 11.05 9.57
CA TYR A 122 12.43 11.14 8.57
C TYR A 122 12.09 10.45 7.25
N ALA A 123 11.60 9.21 7.29
CA ALA A 123 11.31 8.43 6.09
C ALA A 123 9.82 8.49 5.71
N MET A 124 9.53 8.44 4.41
CA MET A 124 8.15 8.44 3.88
C MET A 124 7.43 7.12 4.10
N TRP A 125 8.14 6.06 4.40
CA TRP A 125 7.58 4.73 4.55
C TRP A 125 6.73 4.61 5.79
N ARG A 126 5.51 4.17 5.59
CA ARG A 126 4.61 3.80 6.67
C ARG A 126 3.99 2.44 6.37
N VAL A 127 3.92 1.60 7.39
CA VAL A 127 3.21 0.32 7.34
C VAL A 127 1.92 0.47 8.12
N TYR A 128 0.81 0.13 7.50
CA TYR A 128 -0.50 0.11 8.14
C TYR A 128 -0.90 -1.32 8.45
N VAL A 129 -1.35 -1.55 9.66
CA VAL A 129 -1.99 -2.80 10.07
C VAL A 129 -3.50 -2.57 10.05
N LEU A 130 -4.17 -3.22 9.12
CA LEU A 130 -5.59 -3.08 8.88
C LEU A 130 -6.32 -4.33 9.36
N ARG A 131 -7.43 -4.12 10.05
CA ARG A 131 -8.33 -5.21 10.45
C ARG A 131 -9.59 -5.16 9.62
N LYS A 132 -10.02 -6.31 9.16
CA LYS A 132 -11.27 -6.47 8.42
C LYS A 132 -12.45 -6.26 9.37
N ARG A 133 -13.38 -5.40 8.95
CA ARG A 133 -14.66 -5.19 9.65
C ARG A 133 -15.70 -6.19 9.22
#